data_60cc0b67c4b34b95983e323c1406cb5f
#
_entry.id   60cc0b67c4b34b95983e323c1406cb5f
#
_cell.length_a   1.000
_cell.length_b   1.000
_cell.length_c   1.000
_cell.angle_alpha   90.00
_cell.angle_beta   90.00
_cell.angle_gamma   90.00
#
_symmetry.space_group_name_H-M   'P 1'
#
loop_
_entity.id
_entity.type
_entity.pdbx_description
1 polymer ?
#
loop_
_entity_poly.entity_id
_entity_poly.type
_entity_poly.pdbx_seq_one_letter_code
_entity_poly.pdbx_strand_id
1 'polypeptide(L)'
;TRYIGDWSSDVCSSDLSYRQALAINKNDPSVWLKLAREGEARMVIEAAAGNGVYDLAVNSSYAAMNALMLSETVAERADALGALALSLSRREMWRETIATYRASLALVDDATREAALEKAVAEHGFRVTSNQVDAEAANPRICAVFSDSLPSGNTDLSSYVVVDNAPTVAVEAEQSQICITGVEHGRRYHIKLRAGLPSANGEELRSDVELDLYVPDRAPFVGFANNAYVMPAGLGGGLPITSVNAKTADVVIYRIGDRSIATAVRQGIFQRTLDGYSAE
;
A
#
# COMPACT_ATOMS: atom_id res chain seq x y z
N THR A 1 -25.89 12.95 16.26
CA THR A 1 -25.05 13.16 17.48
C THR A 1 -23.89 14.04 17.09
N ARG A 2 -23.86 15.28 17.58
CA ARG A 2 -22.75 16.20 17.30
C ARG A 2 -21.57 15.84 18.19
N TYR A 3 -20.42 15.59 17.57
CA TYR A 3 -19.21 15.24 18.28
C TYR A 3 -18.54 16.51 18.81
N ILE A 4 -18.36 16.63 20.11
CA ILE A 4 -17.56 17.67 20.75
C ILE A 4 -16.32 16.95 21.29
N GLY A 5 -15.18 17.11 20.61
CA GLY A 5 -13.90 16.55 21.04
C GLY A 5 -13.47 17.16 22.39
N ASP A 6 -12.68 16.43 23.14
CA ASP A 6 -12.08 16.91 24.39
C ASP A 6 -10.84 17.77 24.08
N TRP A 7 -10.98 19.06 24.29
CA TRP A 7 -9.94 20.06 24.08
C TRP A 7 -9.27 20.43 25.43
N SER A 8 -9.01 19.45 26.26
CA SER A 8 -8.47 19.72 27.58
C SER A 8 -7.01 20.20 27.53
N SER A 9 -6.75 21.28 28.10
CA SER A 9 -5.69 21.75 28.94
C SER A 9 -4.92 23.05 28.61
N ASP A 10 -4.86 23.56 27.40
CA ASP A 10 -4.22 24.88 27.16
C ASP A 10 -5.03 25.73 26.16
N VAL A 11 -6.13 26.23 26.66
CA VAL A 11 -7.10 27.00 25.88
C VAL A 11 -6.58 28.39 25.57
N CYS A 12 -6.35 28.69 24.28
CA CYS A 12 -6.18 30.06 23.84
C CYS A 12 -7.49 30.86 24.02
N SER A 13 -7.45 32.13 24.27
CA SER A 13 -8.64 32.95 24.58
C SER A 13 -9.68 32.96 23.43
N SER A 14 -9.24 32.85 22.19
CA SER A 14 -10.11 32.75 20.99
C SER A 14 -10.89 31.43 20.95
N ASP A 15 -10.25 30.31 21.25
CA ASP A 15 -10.87 28.99 21.31
C ASP A 15 -11.97 28.93 22.38
N LEU A 16 -11.69 29.46 23.57
CA LEU A 16 -12.70 29.57 24.63
C LEU A 16 -13.91 30.41 24.21
N SER A 17 -13.67 31.51 23.47
CA SER A 17 -14.74 32.36 22.96
C SER A 17 -15.63 31.66 21.95
N TYR A 18 -15.05 30.87 21.03
CA TYR A 18 -15.82 30.08 20.07
C TYR A 18 -16.63 28.96 20.74
N ARG A 19 -16.07 28.31 21.76
CA ARG A 19 -16.80 27.31 22.54
C ARG A 19 -17.98 27.91 23.32
N GLN A 20 -17.80 29.09 23.89
CA GLN A 20 -18.89 29.84 24.55
C GLN A 20 -19.98 30.22 23.55
N ALA A 21 -19.61 30.70 22.35
CA ALA A 21 -20.56 30.98 21.27
C ALA A 21 -21.34 29.73 20.85
N LEU A 22 -20.66 28.59 20.70
CA LEU A 22 -21.31 27.30 20.38
C LEU A 22 -22.18 26.76 21.51
N ALA A 23 -21.89 27.08 22.76
CA ALA A 23 -22.76 26.76 23.89
C ALA A 23 -24.11 27.53 23.82
N ILE A 24 -24.08 28.74 23.24
CA ILE A 24 -25.27 29.55 23.01
C ILE A 24 -26.02 29.07 21.73
N ASN A 25 -25.29 28.95 20.61
CA ASN A 25 -25.87 28.53 19.33
C ASN A 25 -25.02 27.43 18.66
N LYS A 26 -25.39 26.18 18.82
CA LYS A 26 -24.73 25.01 18.21
C LYS A 26 -24.93 24.90 16.70
N ASN A 27 -25.84 25.68 16.12
CA ASN A 27 -26.25 25.55 14.72
C ASN A 27 -25.60 26.61 13.84
N ASP A 28 -24.63 27.35 14.33
CA ASP A 28 -23.93 28.36 13.55
C ASP A 28 -22.72 27.74 12.81
N PRO A 29 -22.79 27.54 11.49
CA PRO A 29 -21.70 26.95 10.71
C PRO A 29 -20.44 27.83 10.72
N SER A 30 -20.62 29.16 10.82
CA SER A 30 -19.51 30.12 10.78
C SER A 30 -18.62 30.01 12.00
N VAL A 31 -19.21 29.76 13.16
CA VAL A 31 -18.44 29.57 14.42
C VAL A 31 -17.68 28.24 14.41
N TRP A 32 -18.30 27.18 13.92
CA TRP A 32 -17.60 25.91 13.73
C TRP A 32 -16.43 26.02 12.75
N LEU A 33 -16.60 26.74 11.66
CA LEU A 33 -15.53 26.99 10.67
C LEU A 33 -14.37 27.79 11.28
N LYS A 34 -14.66 28.84 12.08
CA LYS A 34 -13.65 29.62 12.80
C LYS A 34 -12.89 28.75 13.79
N LEU A 35 -13.58 27.88 14.52
CA LEU A 35 -12.96 26.93 15.45
C LEU A 35 -12.01 25.94 14.72
N ALA A 36 -12.41 25.46 13.56
CA ALA A 36 -11.56 24.60 12.73
C ALA A 36 -10.28 25.34 12.29
N ARG A 37 -10.42 26.57 11.80
CA ARG A 37 -9.29 27.41 11.34
C ARG A 37 -8.36 27.81 12.49
N GLU A 38 -8.90 28.07 13.67
CA GLU A 38 -8.10 28.34 14.87
C GLU A 38 -7.26 27.12 15.28
N GLY A 39 -7.85 25.94 15.22
CA GLY A 39 -7.11 24.69 15.44
C GLY A 39 -5.95 24.51 14.46
N GLU A 40 -6.15 24.84 13.19
CA GLU A 40 -5.10 24.81 12.17
C GLU A 40 -3.98 25.81 12.46
N ALA A 41 -4.32 27.06 12.82
CA ALA A 41 -3.35 28.09 13.16
C ALA A 41 -2.51 27.64 14.38
N ARG A 42 -3.16 27.06 15.37
CA ARG A 42 -2.49 26.54 16.56
C ARG A 42 -1.57 25.37 16.26
N MET A 43 -1.96 24.46 15.36
CA MET A 43 -1.09 23.35 14.95
C MET A 43 0.24 23.83 14.38
N VAL A 44 0.27 24.95 13.64
CA VAL A 44 1.51 25.52 13.13
C VAL A 44 2.44 25.96 14.28
N ILE A 45 1.89 26.55 15.33
CA ILE A 45 2.63 27.01 16.51
C ILE A 45 3.16 25.83 17.32
N GLU A 46 2.30 24.86 17.62
CA GLU A 46 2.65 23.69 18.42
C GLU A 46 3.69 22.79 17.72
N ALA A 47 3.52 22.60 16.40
CA ALA A 47 4.50 21.87 15.61
C ALA A 47 5.88 22.55 15.60
N ALA A 48 5.92 23.88 15.50
CA ALA A 48 7.17 24.66 15.58
C ALA A 48 7.82 24.55 16.96
N ALA A 49 7.03 24.35 18.02
CA ALA A 49 7.50 24.11 19.39
C ALA A 49 7.91 22.65 19.64
N GLY A 50 7.75 21.76 18.67
CA GLY A 50 8.07 20.32 18.79
C GLY A 50 7.00 19.50 19.52
N ASN A 51 5.80 20.06 19.72
CA ASN A 51 4.68 19.37 20.35
C ASN A 51 3.89 18.51 19.35
N GLY A 52 3.23 17.46 19.84
CA GLY A 52 2.32 16.65 19.05
C GLY A 52 1.05 17.43 18.67
N VAL A 53 0.65 17.33 17.39
CA VAL A 53 -0.50 18.09 16.86
C VAL A 53 -1.68 17.20 16.47
N TYR A 54 -1.60 15.90 16.68
CA TYR A 54 -2.61 14.94 16.20
C TYR A 54 -4.03 15.24 16.75
N ASP A 55 -4.15 15.48 18.05
CA ASP A 55 -5.45 15.76 18.67
C ASP A 55 -6.06 17.08 18.17
N LEU A 56 -5.22 18.08 17.92
CA LEU A 56 -5.65 19.33 17.29
C LEU A 56 -6.20 19.08 15.88
N ALA A 57 -5.51 18.26 15.08
CA ALA A 57 -5.95 17.91 13.73
C ALA A 57 -7.28 17.14 13.74
N VAL A 58 -7.44 16.21 14.66
CA VAL A 58 -8.70 15.46 14.84
C VAL A 58 -9.84 16.41 15.22
N ASN A 59 -9.62 17.29 16.18
CA ASN A 59 -10.62 18.24 16.64
C ASN A 59 -11.00 19.26 15.54
N SER A 60 -10.01 19.77 14.80
CA SER A 60 -10.25 20.64 13.64
C SER A 60 -11.08 19.93 12.56
N SER A 61 -10.83 18.63 12.31
CA SER A 61 -11.64 17.83 11.39
C SER A 61 -13.09 17.75 11.84
N TYR A 62 -13.35 17.54 13.14
CA TYR A 62 -14.72 17.50 13.67
C TYR A 62 -15.40 18.87 13.58
N ALA A 63 -14.69 19.95 13.86
CA ALA A 63 -15.22 21.30 13.74
C ALA A 63 -15.57 21.62 12.27
N ALA A 64 -14.69 21.32 11.32
CA ALA A 64 -14.93 21.49 9.90
C ALA A 64 -16.11 20.64 9.40
N MET A 65 -16.24 19.39 9.88
CA MET A 65 -17.37 18.52 9.56
C MET A 65 -18.68 19.09 10.09
N ASN A 66 -18.71 19.61 11.31
CA ASN A 66 -19.90 20.25 11.86
C ASN A 66 -20.28 21.51 11.05
N ALA A 67 -19.28 22.32 10.64
CA ALA A 67 -19.52 23.44 9.74
C ALA A 67 -20.12 22.99 8.41
N LEU A 68 -19.60 21.93 7.80
CA LEU A 68 -20.11 21.34 6.57
C LEU A 68 -21.56 20.87 6.69
N MET A 69 -21.88 20.16 7.77
CA MET A 69 -23.24 19.64 8.00
C MET A 69 -24.28 20.73 8.23
N LEU A 70 -23.86 21.89 8.71
CA LEU A 70 -24.72 23.02 9.01
C LEU A 70 -24.71 24.10 7.90
N SER A 71 -23.85 23.96 6.89
CA SER A 71 -23.75 24.91 5.78
C SER A 71 -25.04 24.98 4.97
N GLU A 72 -25.56 26.20 4.80
CA GLU A 72 -26.78 26.48 4.03
C GLU A 72 -26.45 26.97 2.62
N THR A 73 -25.31 27.65 2.46
CA THR A 73 -24.88 28.19 1.17
C THR A 73 -23.77 27.38 0.52
N VAL A 74 -23.64 27.51 -0.80
CA VAL A 74 -22.57 26.87 -1.58
C VAL A 74 -21.19 27.35 -1.11
N ALA A 75 -21.06 28.65 -0.80
CA ALA A 75 -19.80 29.22 -0.34
C ALA A 75 -19.38 28.66 1.04
N GLU A 76 -20.31 28.63 2.00
CA GLU A 76 -20.04 28.02 3.32
C GLU A 76 -19.64 26.55 3.20
N ARG A 77 -20.30 25.80 2.34
CA ARG A 77 -19.99 24.40 2.09
C ARG A 77 -18.60 24.21 1.49
N ALA A 78 -18.24 25.05 0.52
CA ALA A 78 -16.92 25.03 -0.08
C ALA A 78 -15.82 25.36 0.94
N ASP A 79 -16.06 26.36 1.78
CA ASP A 79 -15.11 26.77 2.84
C ASP A 79 -14.94 25.70 3.92
N ALA A 80 -16.04 25.07 4.34
CA ALA A 80 -16.00 23.97 5.30
C ALA A 80 -15.27 22.74 4.75
N LEU A 81 -15.49 22.38 3.47
CA LEU A 81 -14.75 21.34 2.78
C LEU A 81 -13.25 21.67 2.69
N GLY A 82 -12.88 22.93 2.37
CA GLY A 82 -11.48 23.35 2.34
C GLY A 82 -10.80 23.22 3.71
N ALA A 83 -11.46 23.63 4.78
CA ALA A 83 -10.95 23.45 6.14
C ALA A 83 -10.85 21.97 6.55
N LEU A 84 -11.84 21.15 6.16
CA LEU A 84 -11.80 19.71 6.38
C LEU A 84 -10.63 19.04 5.64
N ALA A 85 -10.41 19.39 4.38
CA ALA A 85 -9.30 18.84 3.60
C ALA A 85 -7.94 19.18 4.23
N LEU A 86 -7.77 20.42 4.71
CA LEU A 86 -6.55 20.84 5.38
C LEU A 86 -6.31 20.02 6.68
N SER A 87 -7.32 19.83 7.50
CA SER A 87 -7.20 19.06 8.73
C SER A 87 -6.97 17.56 8.46
N LEU A 88 -7.55 16.99 7.39
CA LEU A 88 -7.28 15.63 6.95
C LEU A 88 -5.83 15.46 6.48
N SER A 89 -5.25 16.46 5.79
CA SER A 89 -3.83 16.43 5.39
C SER A 89 -2.88 16.37 6.59
N ARG A 90 -3.21 17.03 7.70
CA ARG A 90 -2.45 16.96 8.96
C ARG A 90 -2.50 15.59 9.64
N ARG A 91 -3.52 14.80 9.29
CA ARG A 91 -3.70 13.42 9.74
C ARG A 91 -3.14 12.40 8.74
N GLU A 92 -2.48 12.87 7.69
CA GLU A 92 -1.93 12.03 6.61
C GLU A 92 -2.99 11.18 5.88
N MET A 93 -4.26 11.61 5.92
CA MET A 93 -5.37 10.96 5.24
C MET A 93 -5.46 11.49 3.79
N TRP A 94 -4.46 11.16 2.98
CA TRP A 94 -4.21 11.83 1.70
C TRP A 94 -5.30 11.59 0.65
N ARG A 95 -5.90 10.41 0.62
CA ARG A 95 -7.03 10.12 -0.30
C ARG A 95 -8.22 11.01 0.00
N GLU A 96 -8.61 11.05 1.25
CA GLU A 96 -9.71 11.87 1.74
C GLU A 96 -9.40 13.36 1.57
N THR A 97 -8.16 13.77 1.78
CA THR A 97 -7.69 15.14 1.54
C THR A 97 -7.89 15.55 0.08
N ILE A 98 -7.40 14.76 -0.87
CA ILE A 98 -7.49 15.03 -2.31
C ILE A 98 -8.96 15.06 -2.75
N ALA A 99 -9.75 14.07 -2.34
CA ALA A 99 -11.18 14.00 -2.65
C ALA A 99 -11.94 15.20 -2.10
N THR A 100 -11.62 15.63 -0.87
CA THR A 100 -12.30 16.76 -0.21
C THR A 100 -11.92 18.10 -0.82
N TYR A 101 -10.64 18.32 -1.21
CA TYR A 101 -10.26 19.51 -1.97
C TYR A 101 -10.94 19.58 -3.33
N ARG A 102 -11.02 18.47 -4.07
CA ARG A 102 -11.76 18.41 -5.34
C ARG A 102 -13.23 18.75 -5.16
N ALA A 103 -13.86 18.20 -4.12
CA ALA A 103 -15.25 18.51 -3.80
C ALA A 103 -15.45 20.00 -3.44
N SER A 104 -14.51 20.61 -2.73
CA SER A 104 -14.53 22.05 -2.41
C SER A 104 -14.41 22.90 -3.66
N LEU A 105 -13.45 22.62 -4.54
CA LEU A 105 -13.17 23.35 -5.77
C LEU A 105 -14.29 23.18 -6.82
N ALA A 106 -14.97 22.05 -6.83
CA ALA A 106 -16.15 21.84 -7.67
C ALA A 106 -17.34 22.78 -7.30
N LEU A 107 -17.34 23.33 -6.09
CA LEU A 107 -18.36 24.26 -5.63
C LEU A 107 -17.95 25.71 -5.86
N VAL A 108 -16.71 26.06 -5.54
CA VAL A 108 -16.17 27.44 -5.64
C VAL A 108 -14.69 27.38 -5.95
N ASP A 109 -14.27 28.05 -7.01
CA ASP A 109 -12.87 28.22 -7.37
C ASP A 109 -12.11 28.99 -6.28
N ASP A 110 -10.94 28.49 -5.89
CA ASP A 110 -10.08 29.12 -4.89
C ASP A 110 -8.61 28.74 -5.15
N ALA A 111 -7.79 29.72 -5.48
CA ALA A 111 -6.39 29.49 -5.85
C ALA A 111 -5.55 28.85 -4.73
N THR A 112 -5.89 29.13 -3.45
CA THR A 112 -5.16 28.54 -2.31
C THR A 112 -5.49 27.06 -2.18
N ARG A 113 -6.76 26.70 -2.32
CA ARG A 113 -7.21 25.29 -2.30
C ARG A 113 -6.70 24.51 -3.53
N GLU A 114 -6.65 25.16 -4.68
CA GLU A 114 -6.09 24.58 -5.91
C GLU A 114 -4.59 24.25 -5.73
N ALA A 115 -3.79 25.19 -5.25
CA ALA A 115 -2.37 24.96 -4.96
C ALA A 115 -2.16 23.86 -3.92
N ALA A 116 -3.01 23.79 -2.88
CA ALA A 116 -2.96 22.75 -1.88
C ALA A 116 -3.30 21.37 -2.46
N LEU A 117 -4.31 21.31 -3.33
CA LEU A 117 -4.67 20.09 -4.06
C LEU A 117 -3.54 19.64 -4.97
N GLU A 118 -2.97 20.53 -5.76
CA GLU A 118 -1.84 20.19 -6.65
C GLU A 118 -0.66 19.61 -5.87
N LYS A 119 -0.31 20.23 -4.74
CA LYS A 119 0.75 19.73 -3.86
C LYS A 119 0.41 18.34 -3.32
N ALA A 120 -0.81 18.16 -2.78
CA ALA A 120 -1.24 16.88 -2.23
C ALA A 120 -1.22 15.76 -3.28
N VAL A 121 -1.68 16.05 -4.50
CA VAL A 121 -1.65 15.07 -5.62
C VAL A 121 -0.23 14.81 -6.10
N ALA A 122 0.66 15.82 -6.12
CA ALA A 122 2.06 15.63 -6.52
C ALA A 122 2.83 14.72 -5.55
N GLU A 123 2.60 14.89 -4.25
CA GLU A 123 3.36 14.18 -3.21
C GLU A 123 2.71 12.85 -2.82
N HIS A 124 1.38 12.75 -2.85
CA HIS A 124 0.62 11.64 -2.28
C HIS A 124 -0.45 11.05 -3.19
N GLY A 125 -0.57 11.51 -4.43
CA GLY A 125 -1.50 10.97 -5.42
C GLY A 125 -1.12 9.57 -5.89
N PHE A 126 -1.89 9.05 -6.85
CA PHE A 126 -1.65 7.73 -7.42
C PHE A 126 -0.25 7.61 -8.02
N ARG A 127 0.54 6.68 -7.52
CA ARG A 127 1.94 6.49 -7.89
C ARG A 127 2.41 5.05 -7.69
N VAL A 128 3.53 4.70 -8.31
CA VAL A 128 4.27 3.48 -8.01
C VAL A 128 4.99 3.66 -6.66
N THR A 129 4.78 2.73 -5.74
CA THR A 129 5.38 2.74 -4.39
C THR A 129 6.56 1.80 -4.26
N SER A 130 6.53 0.68 -4.98
CA SER A 130 7.62 -0.31 -4.98
C SER A 130 7.54 -1.19 -6.22
N ASN A 131 8.55 -2.02 -6.39
CA ASN A 131 8.57 -3.08 -7.38
C ASN A 131 9.02 -4.39 -6.73
N GLN A 132 8.63 -5.51 -7.33
CA GLN A 132 8.99 -6.85 -6.89
C GLN A 132 9.38 -7.71 -8.09
N VAL A 133 10.40 -8.54 -7.92
CA VAL A 133 10.82 -9.54 -8.90
C VAL A 133 10.68 -10.91 -8.25
N ASP A 134 9.72 -11.70 -8.73
CA ASP A 134 9.56 -13.08 -8.32
C ASP A 134 10.36 -13.99 -9.27
N ALA A 135 11.60 -14.25 -8.91
CA ALA A 135 12.53 -15.03 -9.71
C ALA A 135 12.63 -16.51 -9.29
N GLU A 136 12.09 -16.91 -8.12
CA GLU A 136 12.17 -18.28 -7.66
C GLU A 136 11.15 -19.21 -8.33
N ALA A 137 10.09 -18.65 -8.88
CA ALA A 137 9.10 -19.40 -9.66
C ALA A 137 9.72 -19.93 -10.97
N ALA A 138 9.16 -21.02 -11.50
CA ALA A 138 9.57 -21.56 -12.81
C ALA A 138 9.31 -20.55 -13.94
N ASN A 139 8.23 -19.78 -13.82
CA ASN A 139 7.88 -18.65 -14.67
C ASN A 139 8.03 -17.38 -13.85
N PRO A 140 9.15 -16.66 -13.97
CA PRO A 140 9.37 -15.45 -13.22
C PRO A 140 8.42 -14.34 -13.65
N ARG A 141 8.18 -13.39 -12.74
CA ARG A 141 7.37 -12.21 -13.02
C ARG A 141 7.94 -10.97 -12.36
N ILE A 142 7.66 -9.82 -12.95
CA ILE A 142 8.01 -8.50 -12.42
C ILE A 142 6.71 -7.77 -12.10
N CYS A 143 6.56 -7.28 -10.90
CA CYS A 143 5.37 -6.54 -10.49
C CYS A 143 5.74 -5.13 -10.03
N ALA A 144 5.00 -4.14 -10.54
CA ALA A 144 4.99 -2.76 -10.05
C ALA A 144 3.81 -2.59 -9.09
N VAL A 145 4.08 -2.13 -7.86
CA VAL A 145 3.07 -1.94 -6.82
C VAL A 145 2.70 -0.46 -6.74
N PHE A 146 1.41 -0.18 -6.72
CA PHE A 146 0.86 1.16 -6.69
C PHE A 146 0.33 1.54 -5.31
N SER A 147 0.20 2.83 -5.07
CA SER A 147 -0.37 3.39 -3.83
C SER A 147 -1.86 3.07 -3.66
N ASP A 148 -2.55 2.78 -4.75
CA ASP A 148 -4.00 2.56 -4.81
C ASP A 148 -4.35 1.34 -5.65
N SER A 149 -5.57 0.84 -5.45
CA SER A 149 -6.09 -0.25 -6.25
C SER A 149 -6.26 0.17 -7.71
N LEU A 150 -6.02 -0.76 -8.60
CA LEU A 150 -6.27 -0.63 -10.03
C LEU A 150 -7.76 -0.90 -10.35
N PRO A 151 -8.29 -0.42 -11.48
CA PRO A 151 -9.64 -0.73 -11.88
C PRO A 151 -9.87 -2.24 -11.95
N SER A 152 -10.93 -2.70 -11.30
CA SER A 152 -11.33 -4.10 -11.33
C SER A 152 -12.13 -4.41 -12.59
N GLY A 153 -12.04 -5.66 -13.09
CA GLY A 153 -12.77 -6.14 -14.27
C GLY A 153 -11.88 -6.27 -15.51
N ASN A 154 -12.50 -6.22 -16.67
CA ASN A 154 -11.82 -6.46 -17.96
C ASN A 154 -11.14 -5.20 -18.52
N THR A 155 -10.60 -4.33 -17.68
CA THR A 155 -9.89 -3.12 -18.11
C THR A 155 -8.51 -3.54 -18.61
N ASP A 156 -8.28 -3.35 -19.90
CA ASP A 156 -6.96 -3.61 -20.49
C ASP A 156 -5.99 -2.47 -20.15
N LEU A 157 -5.07 -2.73 -19.25
CA LEU A 157 -4.02 -1.80 -18.85
C LEU A 157 -2.72 -2.00 -19.64
N SER A 158 -2.67 -2.94 -20.58
CA SER A 158 -1.47 -3.25 -21.36
C SER A 158 -0.98 -2.06 -22.19
N SER A 159 -1.87 -1.19 -22.63
CA SER A 159 -1.54 0.03 -23.40
C SER A 159 -0.70 1.04 -22.59
N TYR A 160 -0.74 0.97 -21.28
CA TYR A 160 0.06 1.81 -20.38
C TYR A 160 1.41 1.23 -20.00
N VAL A 161 1.68 -0.03 -20.40
CA VAL A 161 2.91 -0.74 -20.05
C VAL A 161 3.73 -0.99 -21.30
N VAL A 162 4.95 -0.52 -21.33
CA VAL A 162 5.91 -0.79 -22.41
C VAL A 162 7.08 -1.53 -21.80
N VAL A 163 7.44 -2.66 -22.39
CA VAL A 163 8.61 -3.45 -21.99
C VAL A 163 9.55 -3.56 -23.19
N ASP A 164 10.74 -3.02 -23.07
CA ASP A 164 11.70 -3.02 -24.17
C ASP A 164 12.23 -4.42 -24.43
N ASN A 165 12.35 -4.76 -25.70
CA ASN A 165 12.92 -6.02 -26.20
C ASN A 165 12.24 -7.31 -25.69
N ALA A 166 10.94 -7.24 -25.33
CA ALA A 166 10.19 -8.37 -24.83
C ALA A 166 8.78 -8.47 -25.48
N PRO A 167 8.69 -8.87 -26.75
CA PRO A 167 7.41 -8.89 -27.48
C PRO A 167 6.42 -9.94 -26.98
N THR A 168 6.83 -10.85 -26.14
CA THR A 168 6.03 -12.00 -25.66
C THR A 168 5.54 -11.87 -24.21
N VAL A 169 5.74 -10.72 -23.58
CA VAL A 169 5.28 -10.51 -22.21
C VAL A 169 3.78 -10.27 -22.16
N ALA A 170 3.13 -10.78 -21.12
CA ALA A 170 1.76 -10.45 -20.80
C ALA A 170 1.69 -9.52 -19.57
N VAL A 171 0.68 -8.67 -19.55
CA VAL A 171 0.44 -7.70 -18.48
C VAL A 171 -0.83 -8.11 -17.74
N GLU A 172 -0.72 -8.31 -16.44
CA GLU A 172 -1.79 -8.72 -15.57
C GLU A 172 -1.96 -7.70 -14.44
N ALA A 173 -3.18 -7.22 -14.22
CA ALA A 173 -3.50 -6.33 -13.11
C ALA A 173 -4.08 -7.13 -11.95
N GLU A 174 -3.47 -7.02 -10.77
CA GLU A 174 -3.87 -7.70 -9.55
C GLU A 174 -4.04 -6.67 -8.43
N GLN A 175 -5.26 -6.37 -8.04
CA GLN A 175 -5.56 -5.41 -6.95
C GLN A 175 -4.83 -4.07 -7.09
N SER A 176 -3.67 -3.90 -6.46
CA SER A 176 -2.85 -2.69 -6.47
C SER A 176 -1.51 -2.87 -7.17
N GLN A 177 -1.36 -3.88 -8.02
CA GLN A 177 -0.12 -4.13 -8.74
C GLN A 177 -0.37 -4.52 -10.20
N ILE A 178 0.58 -4.15 -11.06
CA ILE A 178 0.68 -4.65 -12.42
C ILE A 178 1.85 -5.62 -12.46
N CYS A 179 1.57 -6.87 -12.86
CA CYS A 179 2.55 -7.91 -13.01
C CYS A 179 2.81 -8.19 -14.50
N ILE A 180 4.07 -8.32 -14.85
CA ILE A 180 4.55 -8.64 -16.19
C ILE A 180 5.05 -10.08 -16.15
N THR A 181 4.38 -10.95 -16.88
CA THR A 181 4.70 -12.37 -17.02
C THR A 181 5.33 -12.64 -18.40
N GLY A 182 5.99 -13.80 -18.55
CA GLY A 182 6.73 -14.12 -19.79
C GLY A 182 8.14 -13.53 -19.82
N VAL A 183 8.62 -13.02 -18.70
CA VAL A 183 10.03 -12.61 -18.52
C VAL A 183 10.90 -13.84 -18.29
N GLU A 184 12.21 -13.73 -18.56
CA GLU A 184 13.17 -14.84 -18.46
C GLU A 184 14.22 -14.54 -17.38
N HIS A 185 14.69 -15.59 -16.73
CA HIS A 185 15.82 -15.51 -15.79
C HIS A 185 17.11 -15.04 -16.49
N GLY A 186 17.99 -14.40 -15.72
CA GLY A 186 19.28 -13.92 -16.22
C GLY A 186 19.18 -12.67 -17.11
N ARG A 187 18.02 -12.04 -17.23
CA ARG A 187 17.80 -10.88 -18.10
C ARG A 187 17.46 -9.61 -17.33
N ARG A 188 17.78 -8.49 -17.93
CA ARG A 188 17.39 -7.15 -17.48
C ARG A 188 16.27 -6.63 -18.37
N TYR A 189 15.28 -6.00 -17.75
CA TYR A 189 14.12 -5.43 -18.41
C TYR A 189 14.02 -3.96 -18.08
N HIS A 190 13.78 -3.16 -19.10
CA HIS A 190 13.40 -1.76 -18.97
C HIS A 190 11.89 -1.68 -19.18
N ILE A 191 11.19 -1.25 -18.15
CA ILE A 191 9.73 -1.20 -18.11
C ILE A 191 9.32 0.25 -17.95
N LYS A 192 8.47 0.72 -18.83
CA LYS A 192 7.89 2.05 -18.79
C LYS A 192 6.40 1.97 -18.52
N LEU A 193 5.98 2.55 -17.42
CA LEU A 193 4.58 2.76 -17.08
C LEU A 193 4.22 4.18 -17.52
N ARG A 194 3.24 4.31 -18.43
CA ARG A 194 2.87 5.59 -19.03
C ARG A 194 1.99 6.41 -18.11
N ALA A 195 2.14 7.72 -18.18
CA ALA A 195 1.19 8.68 -17.62
C ALA A 195 -0.24 8.39 -18.13
N GLY A 196 -1.24 8.72 -17.31
CA GLY A 196 -2.64 8.44 -17.61
C GLY A 196 -3.11 7.04 -17.21
N LEU A 197 -2.23 6.16 -16.69
CA LEU A 197 -2.64 4.87 -16.12
C LEU A 197 -3.63 5.10 -14.99
N PRO A 198 -4.88 4.57 -15.08
CA PRO A 198 -5.93 4.88 -14.10
C PRO A 198 -5.85 4.04 -12.84
N SER A 199 -6.29 4.61 -11.73
CA SER A 199 -6.62 3.90 -10.50
C SER A 199 -8.13 3.62 -10.38
N ALA A 200 -8.52 2.72 -9.49
CA ALA A 200 -9.93 2.44 -9.19
C ALA A 200 -10.68 3.67 -8.62
N ASN A 201 -9.95 4.64 -8.06
CA ASN A 201 -10.50 5.86 -7.46
C ASN A 201 -10.64 7.02 -8.46
N GLY A 202 -10.35 6.78 -9.76
CA GLY A 202 -10.40 7.81 -10.80
C GLY A 202 -9.21 8.77 -10.79
N GLU A 203 -8.12 8.43 -10.10
CA GLU A 203 -6.85 9.11 -10.24
C GLU A 203 -6.02 8.46 -11.34
N GLU A 204 -5.12 9.23 -11.92
CA GLU A 204 -4.23 8.76 -12.98
C GLU A 204 -2.76 8.99 -12.60
N LEU A 205 -1.89 8.13 -13.12
CA LEU A 205 -0.45 8.30 -12.99
C LEU A 205 -0.03 9.61 -13.70
N ARG A 206 0.55 10.55 -12.98
CA ARG A 206 0.85 11.91 -13.49
C ARG A 206 1.95 11.97 -14.54
N SER A 207 2.93 11.10 -14.41
CA SER A 207 4.10 11.07 -15.30
C SER A 207 4.51 9.64 -15.58
N ASP A 208 5.24 9.46 -16.66
CA ASP A 208 5.87 8.17 -16.96
C ASP A 208 6.79 7.74 -15.83
N VAL A 209 6.75 6.45 -15.48
CA VAL A 209 7.65 5.83 -14.51
C VAL A 209 8.47 4.77 -15.23
N GLU A 210 9.78 4.86 -15.12
CA GLU A 210 10.72 3.91 -15.73
C GLU A 210 11.35 3.05 -14.64
N LEU A 211 11.36 1.73 -14.87
CA LEU A 211 11.90 0.73 -13.96
C LEU A 211 12.94 -0.11 -14.72
N ASP A 212 14.16 -0.14 -14.21
CA ASP A 212 15.23 -1.02 -14.69
C ASP A 212 15.41 -2.18 -13.73
N LEU A 213 14.92 -3.36 -14.10
CA LEU A 213 14.88 -4.51 -13.21
C LEU A 213 15.61 -5.69 -13.82
N TYR A 214 16.40 -6.36 -12.98
CA TYR A 214 17.09 -7.60 -13.33
C TYR A 214 16.33 -8.77 -12.71
N VAL A 215 16.03 -9.78 -13.54
CA VAL A 215 15.46 -11.05 -13.10
C VAL A 215 16.59 -12.02 -12.83
N PRO A 216 16.96 -12.27 -11.57
CA PRO A 216 18.07 -13.18 -11.28
C PRO A 216 17.74 -14.62 -11.67
N ASP A 217 18.78 -15.42 -11.86
CA ASP A 217 18.63 -16.85 -11.95
C ASP A 217 18.12 -17.41 -10.63
N ARG A 218 17.37 -18.51 -10.72
CA ARG A 218 16.90 -19.21 -9.52
C ARG A 218 18.10 -19.71 -8.70
N ALA A 219 17.96 -19.65 -7.39
CA ALA A 219 18.97 -20.21 -6.51
C ALA A 219 19.20 -21.70 -6.80
N PRO A 220 20.45 -22.20 -6.76
CA PRO A 220 20.71 -23.63 -6.89
C PRO A 220 19.96 -24.41 -5.81
N PHE A 221 19.17 -25.37 -6.24
CA PHE A 221 18.36 -26.21 -5.35
C PHE A 221 18.38 -27.65 -5.82
N VAL A 222 18.51 -28.57 -4.86
CA VAL A 222 18.28 -29.99 -5.07
C VAL A 222 17.45 -30.52 -3.91
N GLY A 223 16.37 -31.21 -4.21
CA GLY A 223 15.51 -31.78 -3.20
C GLY A 223 14.58 -32.85 -3.74
N PHE A 224 13.94 -33.58 -2.86
CA PHE A 224 12.93 -34.55 -3.24
C PHE A 224 11.60 -33.83 -3.53
N ALA A 225 10.92 -34.22 -4.62
CA ALA A 225 9.67 -33.61 -5.02
C ALA A 225 8.52 -33.83 -4.01
N ASN A 226 8.58 -34.92 -3.24
CA ASN A 226 7.58 -35.31 -2.25
C ASN A 226 8.24 -35.92 -1.01
N ASN A 227 7.61 -35.77 0.14
CA ASN A 227 7.93 -36.52 1.35
C ASN A 227 7.26 -37.89 1.27
N ALA A 228 7.76 -38.79 0.42
CA ALA A 228 7.22 -40.15 0.28
C ALA A 228 7.76 -41.04 1.40
N TYR A 229 6.88 -41.56 2.23
CA TYR A 229 7.24 -42.39 3.36
C TYR A 229 7.43 -43.85 2.99
N VAL A 230 6.80 -44.33 1.93
CA VAL A 230 6.82 -45.76 1.53
C VAL A 230 6.91 -45.87 0.01
N MET A 231 7.89 -46.60 -0.47
CA MET A 231 7.97 -47.01 -1.86
C MET A 231 7.47 -48.45 -1.99
N PRO A 232 6.45 -48.72 -2.82
CA PRO A 232 6.02 -50.10 -3.05
C PRO A 232 7.11 -50.91 -3.69
N ALA A 233 7.37 -52.08 -3.15
CA ALA A 233 8.32 -53.02 -3.73
C ALA A 233 7.79 -53.52 -5.10
N GLY A 234 8.59 -53.44 -6.14
CA GLY A 234 8.28 -54.02 -7.45
C GLY A 234 7.78 -53.04 -8.52
N LEU A 235 7.58 -51.75 -8.23
CA LEU A 235 7.13 -50.77 -9.25
C LEU A 235 8.27 -50.06 -9.98
N GLY A 236 9.52 -50.46 -9.86
CA GLY A 236 10.64 -49.89 -10.63
C GLY A 236 10.77 -48.36 -10.55
N GLY A 237 10.05 -47.72 -9.64
CA GLY A 237 10.00 -46.27 -9.49
C GLY A 237 11.17 -45.75 -8.68
N GLY A 238 11.87 -44.77 -9.25
CA GLY A 238 12.87 -44.02 -8.51
C GLY A 238 12.23 -42.95 -7.61
N LEU A 239 13.01 -42.39 -6.68
CA LEU A 239 12.62 -41.19 -5.96
C LEU A 239 12.75 -39.97 -6.88
N PRO A 240 11.67 -39.24 -7.12
CA PRO A 240 11.75 -38.04 -7.96
C PRO A 240 12.56 -36.96 -7.25
N ILE A 241 13.58 -36.46 -7.90
CA ILE A 241 14.42 -35.36 -7.45
C ILE A 241 14.16 -34.15 -8.32
N THR A 242 13.92 -33.00 -7.69
CA THR A 242 13.88 -31.72 -8.36
C THR A 242 15.26 -31.07 -8.27
N SER A 243 15.83 -30.72 -9.41
CA SER A 243 17.09 -29.97 -9.48
C SER A 243 16.86 -28.66 -10.19
N VAL A 244 17.34 -27.57 -9.62
CA VAL A 244 17.30 -26.22 -10.19
C VAL A 244 18.72 -25.67 -10.15
N ASN A 245 19.25 -25.25 -11.30
CA ASN A 245 20.57 -24.66 -11.45
C ASN A 245 21.73 -25.43 -10.76
N ALA A 246 21.55 -26.71 -10.49
CA ALA A 246 22.56 -27.61 -9.93
C ALA A 246 22.94 -28.66 -10.97
N LYS A 247 24.23 -28.75 -11.31
CA LYS A 247 24.77 -29.73 -12.28
C LYS A 247 25.02 -31.09 -11.63
N THR A 248 25.32 -31.11 -10.36
CA THR A 248 25.63 -32.31 -9.59
C THR A 248 25.00 -32.22 -8.21
N ALA A 249 24.67 -33.35 -7.63
CA ALA A 249 24.18 -33.45 -6.26
C ALA A 249 24.84 -34.66 -5.58
N ASP A 250 25.31 -34.49 -4.37
CA ASP A 250 25.78 -35.57 -3.54
C ASP A 250 24.60 -36.18 -2.80
N VAL A 251 24.42 -37.48 -2.96
CA VAL A 251 23.35 -38.24 -2.32
C VAL A 251 23.94 -39.19 -1.28
N VAL A 252 23.54 -39.07 -0.04
CA VAL A 252 23.94 -39.98 1.05
C VAL A 252 22.71 -40.75 1.47
N ILE A 253 22.85 -42.08 1.49
CA ILE A 253 21.79 -43.02 1.86
C ILE A 253 22.13 -43.67 3.17
N TYR A 254 21.28 -43.47 4.16
CA TYR A 254 21.40 -44.11 5.48
C TYR A 254 20.44 -45.28 5.63
N ARG A 255 20.92 -46.38 6.15
CA ARG A 255 20.07 -47.52 6.51
C ARG A 255 19.77 -47.51 8.00
N ILE A 256 18.50 -47.41 8.37
CA ILE A 256 18.04 -47.48 9.74
C ILE A 256 17.79 -48.93 10.08
N GLY A 257 18.50 -49.47 11.10
CA GLY A 257 18.31 -50.83 11.57
C GLY A 257 16.97 -51.01 12.31
N ASP A 258 16.43 -52.22 12.30
CA ASP A 258 15.10 -52.54 12.85
C ASP A 258 14.90 -52.07 14.29
N ARG A 259 15.99 -52.14 15.10
CA ARG A 259 15.95 -51.68 16.51
C ARG A 259 15.78 -50.18 16.67
N SER A 260 16.17 -49.40 15.69
CA SER A 260 16.15 -47.93 15.71
C SER A 260 14.92 -47.34 15.05
N ILE A 261 14.11 -48.10 14.31
CA ILE A 261 12.95 -47.64 13.57
C ILE A 261 11.95 -46.90 14.48
N ALA A 262 11.63 -47.49 15.65
CA ALA A 262 10.67 -46.89 16.58
C ALA A 262 11.16 -45.54 17.13
N THR A 263 12.46 -45.37 17.31
CA THR A 263 13.07 -44.12 17.75
C THR A 263 13.07 -43.08 16.61
N ALA A 264 13.43 -43.50 15.40
CA ALA A 264 13.42 -42.65 14.21
C ALA A 264 12.02 -42.10 13.90
N VAL A 265 10.97 -42.94 14.05
CA VAL A 265 9.57 -42.48 13.89
C VAL A 265 9.19 -41.46 14.96
N ARG A 266 9.51 -41.74 16.23
CA ARG A 266 9.20 -40.79 17.34
C ARG A 266 9.93 -39.47 17.22
N GLN A 267 11.13 -39.46 16.69
CA GLN A 267 11.94 -38.25 16.47
C GLN A 267 11.60 -37.55 15.18
N GLY A 268 10.67 -38.04 14.35
CA GLY A 268 10.27 -37.46 13.09
C GLY A 268 11.38 -37.42 12.03
N ILE A 269 12.35 -38.34 12.10
CA ILE A 269 13.50 -38.37 11.18
C ILE A 269 13.05 -38.53 9.73
N PHE A 270 11.98 -39.28 9.48
CA PHE A 270 11.42 -39.48 8.15
C PHE A 270 10.76 -38.24 7.53
N GLN A 271 10.59 -37.18 8.30
CA GLN A 271 9.89 -35.96 7.87
C GLN A 271 10.82 -34.77 7.63
N ARG A 272 12.13 -34.96 7.75
CA ARG A 272 13.11 -33.88 7.62
C ARG A 272 14.37 -34.36 6.91
N THR A 273 15.10 -33.41 6.34
CA THR A 273 16.46 -33.65 5.84
C THR A 273 17.37 -33.94 7.02
N LEU A 274 18.14 -35.01 6.94
CA LEU A 274 19.17 -35.33 7.94
C LEU A 274 20.39 -34.46 7.69
N ASP A 275 20.89 -33.83 8.72
CA ASP A 275 22.22 -33.23 8.74
C ASP A 275 23.25 -34.26 9.18
N GLY A 276 24.55 -33.97 8.97
CA GLY A 276 25.63 -34.90 9.30
C GLY A 276 25.66 -35.30 10.77
N TYR A 277 25.21 -34.43 11.68
CA TYR A 277 25.16 -34.70 13.11
C TYR A 277 23.98 -35.62 13.50
N SER A 278 22.86 -35.47 12.81
CA SER A 278 21.66 -36.31 13.04
C SER A 278 21.79 -37.72 12.43
N ALA A 279 22.82 -37.97 11.64
CA ALA A 279 23.06 -39.20 10.92
C ALA A 279 24.09 -40.16 11.63
N GLU A 280 24.81 -39.64 12.63
CA GLU A 280 25.66 -40.43 13.52
C GLU A 280 24.85 -41.02 14.68
#